data_1b44f6977f78f23569734c7a18adb183
#
_entry.id   1b44f6977f78f23569734c7a18adb183
#
_cell.length_a   1.000
_cell.length_b   1.000
_cell.length_c   1.000
_cell.angle_alpha   90.00
_cell.angle_beta   90.00
_cell.angle_gamma   90.00
#
_symmetry.space_group_name_H-M   'P 1'
#
loop_
_entity.id
_entity.type
_entity.pdbx_description
1 polymer ?
#
loop_
_entity_poly.entity_id
_entity_poly.type
_entity_poly.pdbx_seq_one_letter_code
_entity_poly.pdbx_strand_id
1 'polypeptide(L)'
;MISTRMRLLLGKEREIGIISIISIIVCSNGLLFYIQNITADDLKKSVFEQQKLLQIQSTKDIALHIGSDIDLVMSMLYGLANSHYVQQGELGGDKTTKLLDDAYNVHNLTIDRLFLLDKDNVLVNSVSGKSSEFFLGEDFSFRDWVKQTKSSLTPVFSHGDFERQQIFREFISYPIMNRDSGQYMGMLVTSIPTVPFFAHYGNVQDVNSKFLVVYDKNGTMLANGASEMLVGQNFFDAYAQKFINHNKVLNKLTRNLLAGESGLAVSDYGRGEILTTQYPAYVINSPLFFIQIVTPTSEVYSKINNALSTQRTEIVFLSVSAGVVAIAVLVILLSKWNIILRREVKKRTQELEDSYDEMRRYLQEVLKEVKKK
;
A
#
# COMPACT_ATOMS: atom_id res chain seq x y z
N MET A 1 77.80 6.76 -9.55
CA MET A 1 76.77 7.08 -10.55
C MET A 1 75.66 6.02 -10.68
N ILE A 2 75.94 4.72 -10.53
CA ILE A 2 74.92 3.60 -10.57
C ILE A 2 73.98 3.62 -9.38
N SER A 3 74.44 4.00 -8.17
CA SER A 3 73.56 4.05 -6.95
C SER A 3 72.38 5.04 -7.02
N THR A 4 72.55 6.18 -7.66
CA THR A 4 71.53 7.22 -7.74
C THR A 4 70.45 6.85 -8.76
N ARG A 5 70.78 6.22 -9.88
CA ARG A 5 69.84 5.70 -10.88
C ARG A 5 68.96 4.56 -10.30
N MET A 6 69.54 3.68 -9.50
CA MET A 6 68.84 2.56 -8.89
C MET A 6 67.88 3.02 -7.78
N ARG A 7 68.23 4.06 -7.00
CA ARG A 7 67.31 4.69 -6.03
C ARG A 7 66.13 5.39 -6.70
N LEU A 8 66.36 6.04 -7.84
CA LEU A 8 65.30 6.68 -8.65
C LEU A 8 64.34 5.66 -9.27
N LEU A 9 64.84 4.50 -9.73
CA LEU A 9 64.02 3.43 -10.28
C LEU A 9 63.13 2.76 -9.21
N LEU A 10 63.71 2.41 -8.04
CA LEU A 10 62.97 1.84 -6.91
C LEU A 10 61.93 2.81 -6.31
N GLY A 11 62.23 4.12 -6.29
CA GLY A 11 61.27 5.16 -5.92
C GLY A 11 60.07 5.23 -6.88
N LYS A 12 60.34 5.17 -8.18
CA LYS A 12 59.34 5.24 -9.24
C LYS A 12 58.40 4.02 -9.27
N GLU A 13 58.95 2.81 -9.08
CA GLU A 13 58.13 1.58 -8.97
C GLU A 13 57.21 1.60 -7.74
N ARG A 14 57.70 2.15 -6.63
CA ARG A 14 56.88 2.33 -5.41
C ARG A 14 55.73 3.32 -5.62
N GLU A 15 56.01 4.48 -6.25
CA GLU A 15 54.98 5.47 -6.58
C GLU A 15 53.95 4.89 -7.53
N ILE A 16 54.36 4.15 -8.55
CA ILE A 16 53.47 3.46 -9.49
C ILE A 16 52.57 2.45 -8.76
N GLY A 17 53.17 1.65 -7.84
CA GLY A 17 52.41 0.67 -7.06
C GLY A 17 51.34 1.32 -6.15
N ILE A 18 51.67 2.42 -5.48
CA ILE A 18 50.72 3.18 -4.63
C ILE A 18 49.60 3.79 -5.49
N ILE A 19 49.96 4.43 -6.58
CA ILE A 19 48.99 5.04 -7.50
C ILE A 19 48.03 3.98 -8.05
N SER A 20 48.57 2.80 -8.43
CA SER A 20 47.75 1.68 -8.94
C SER A 20 46.75 1.18 -7.90
N ILE A 21 47.14 1.02 -6.63
CA ILE A 21 46.23 0.58 -5.55
C ILE A 21 45.18 1.62 -5.29
N ILE A 22 45.52 2.91 -5.22
CA ILE A 22 44.57 4.01 -5.04
C ILE A 22 43.60 4.05 -6.22
N SER A 23 44.09 3.91 -7.45
CA SER A 23 43.25 3.89 -8.65
C SER A 23 42.23 2.73 -8.62
N ILE A 24 42.67 1.53 -8.23
CA ILE A 24 41.79 0.36 -8.09
C ILE A 24 40.67 0.63 -7.04
N ILE A 25 41.03 1.22 -5.89
CA ILE A 25 40.08 1.54 -4.83
C ILE A 25 39.05 2.59 -5.33
N VAL A 26 39.50 3.63 -6.01
CA VAL A 26 38.62 4.68 -6.58
C VAL A 26 37.73 4.12 -7.66
N CYS A 27 38.26 3.31 -8.58
CA CYS A 27 37.51 2.70 -9.66
C CYS A 27 36.47 1.69 -9.12
N SER A 28 36.83 0.88 -8.13
CA SER A 28 35.88 -0.08 -7.53
C SER A 28 34.74 0.61 -6.79
N ASN A 29 35.01 1.69 -6.04
CA ASN A 29 33.95 2.48 -5.40
C ASN A 29 33.08 3.23 -6.42
N GLY A 30 33.68 3.77 -7.46
CA GLY A 30 32.94 4.40 -8.57
C GLY A 30 32.00 3.42 -9.29
N LEU A 31 32.48 2.20 -9.53
CA LEU A 31 31.67 1.13 -10.14
C LEU A 31 30.53 0.69 -9.21
N LEU A 32 30.78 0.52 -7.94
CA LEU A 32 29.74 0.20 -6.94
C LEU A 32 28.68 1.28 -6.89
N PHE A 33 29.07 2.55 -6.86
CA PHE A 33 28.13 3.67 -6.88
C PHE A 33 27.28 3.72 -8.16
N TYR A 34 27.89 3.45 -9.31
CA TYR A 34 27.20 3.40 -10.60
C TYR A 34 26.18 2.26 -10.67
N ILE A 35 26.58 1.03 -10.26
CA ILE A 35 25.69 -0.13 -10.19
C ILE A 35 24.53 0.17 -9.24
N GLN A 36 24.79 0.79 -8.08
CA GLN A 36 23.78 1.13 -7.09
C GLN A 36 22.71 2.08 -7.63
N ASN A 37 23.10 3.08 -8.43
CA ASN A 37 22.13 4.01 -9.01
C ASN A 37 21.23 3.34 -10.06
N ILE A 38 21.79 2.50 -10.94
CA ILE A 38 20.98 1.75 -11.91
C ILE A 38 20.03 0.78 -11.22
N THR A 39 20.53 0.01 -10.26
CA THR A 39 19.72 -0.97 -9.51
C THR A 39 18.60 -0.28 -8.71
N ALA A 40 18.83 0.93 -8.20
CA ALA A 40 17.82 1.67 -7.44
C ALA A 40 16.62 2.07 -8.31
N ASP A 41 16.83 2.49 -9.56
CA ASP A 41 15.73 2.88 -10.46
C ASP A 41 14.94 1.66 -10.96
N ASP A 42 15.62 0.56 -11.24
CA ASP A 42 14.96 -0.71 -11.59
C ASP A 42 14.16 -1.27 -10.41
N LEU A 43 14.70 -1.17 -9.20
CA LEU A 43 14.01 -1.57 -7.99
C LEU A 43 12.77 -0.72 -7.73
N LYS A 44 12.85 0.61 -7.92
CA LYS A 44 11.68 1.50 -7.79
C LYS A 44 10.56 1.08 -8.75
N LYS A 45 10.88 0.84 -10.02
CA LYS A 45 9.89 0.38 -11.00
C LYS A 45 9.30 -0.98 -10.60
N SER A 46 10.14 -1.93 -10.24
CA SER A 46 9.70 -3.28 -9.83
C SER A 46 8.78 -3.24 -8.62
N VAL A 47 9.14 -2.49 -7.58
CA VAL A 47 8.31 -2.35 -6.38
C VAL A 47 7.00 -1.62 -6.68
N PHE A 48 7.02 -0.60 -7.55
CA PHE A 48 5.80 0.10 -7.94
C PHE A 48 4.85 -0.81 -8.74
N GLU A 49 5.37 -1.61 -9.69
CA GLU A 49 4.56 -2.61 -10.41
C GLU A 49 4.00 -3.68 -9.45
N GLN A 50 4.80 -4.15 -8.51
CA GLN A 50 4.33 -5.08 -7.48
C GLN A 50 3.22 -4.45 -6.62
N GLN A 51 3.36 -3.18 -6.24
CA GLN A 51 2.33 -2.45 -5.48
C GLN A 51 1.01 -2.34 -6.26
N LYS A 52 1.07 -2.11 -7.58
CA LYS A 52 -0.13 -2.12 -8.44
C LYS A 52 -0.85 -3.47 -8.37
N LEU A 53 -0.12 -4.57 -8.52
CA LEU A 53 -0.70 -5.93 -8.48
C LEU A 53 -1.31 -6.22 -7.11
N LEU A 54 -0.62 -5.89 -6.02
CA LEU A 54 -1.12 -6.07 -4.66
C LEU A 54 -2.38 -5.24 -4.41
N GLN A 55 -2.43 -4.01 -4.92
CA GLN A 55 -3.60 -3.15 -4.76
C GLN A 55 -4.80 -3.64 -5.59
N ILE A 56 -4.58 -4.15 -6.81
CA ILE A 56 -5.63 -4.80 -7.60
C ILE A 56 -6.22 -5.98 -6.83
N GLN A 57 -5.36 -6.86 -6.31
CA GLN A 57 -5.82 -8.02 -5.55
C GLN A 57 -6.57 -7.59 -4.28
N SER A 58 -6.03 -6.64 -3.52
CA SER A 58 -6.68 -6.09 -2.32
C SER A 58 -8.05 -5.47 -2.64
N THR A 59 -8.18 -4.76 -3.77
CA THR A 59 -9.47 -4.17 -4.18
C THR A 59 -10.50 -5.25 -4.53
N LYS A 60 -10.07 -6.29 -5.23
CA LYS A 60 -10.90 -7.45 -5.55
C LYS A 60 -11.36 -8.17 -4.28
N ASP A 61 -10.45 -8.45 -3.35
CA ASP A 61 -10.76 -9.16 -2.11
C ASP A 61 -11.76 -8.37 -1.25
N ILE A 62 -11.57 -7.06 -1.14
CA ILE A 62 -12.52 -6.17 -0.44
C ILE A 62 -13.89 -6.21 -1.11
N ALA A 63 -13.96 -6.11 -2.44
CA ALA A 63 -15.23 -6.17 -3.17
C ALA A 63 -15.96 -7.51 -2.96
N LEU A 64 -15.22 -8.63 -2.95
CA LEU A 64 -15.78 -9.95 -2.68
C LEU A 64 -16.28 -10.09 -1.25
N HIS A 65 -15.56 -9.55 -0.25
CA HIS A 65 -15.99 -9.58 1.15
C HIS A 65 -17.25 -8.75 1.35
N ILE A 66 -17.31 -7.52 0.79
CA ILE A 66 -18.51 -6.68 0.85
C ILE A 66 -19.69 -7.42 0.24
N GLY A 67 -19.52 -8.02 -0.95
CA GLY A 67 -20.59 -8.79 -1.59
C GLY A 67 -21.07 -9.94 -0.71
N SER A 68 -20.16 -10.70 -0.13
CA SER A 68 -20.46 -11.83 0.77
C SER A 68 -21.24 -11.39 2.02
N ASP A 69 -20.86 -10.28 2.63
CA ASP A 69 -21.53 -9.81 3.85
C ASP A 69 -22.96 -9.33 3.54
N ILE A 70 -23.17 -8.72 2.37
CA ILE A 70 -24.53 -8.36 1.93
C ILE A 70 -25.35 -9.60 1.55
N ASP A 71 -24.74 -10.61 0.93
CA ASP A 71 -25.41 -11.89 0.65
C ASP A 71 -25.84 -12.61 1.96
N LEU A 72 -25.06 -12.48 3.04
CA LEU A 72 -25.46 -12.96 4.37
C LEU A 72 -26.67 -12.19 4.92
N VAL A 73 -26.70 -10.86 4.76
CA VAL A 73 -27.86 -10.05 5.13
C VAL A 73 -29.09 -10.46 4.32
N MET A 74 -28.95 -10.68 3.01
CA MET A 74 -30.02 -11.16 2.15
C MET A 74 -30.55 -12.54 2.59
N SER A 75 -29.64 -13.44 2.96
CA SER A 75 -29.98 -14.78 3.47
C SER A 75 -30.72 -14.70 4.80
N MET A 76 -30.32 -13.79 5.69
CA MET A 76 -31.04 -13.50 6.94
C MET A 76 -32.46 -13.00 6.65
N LEU A 77 -32.63 -12.00 5.77
CA LEU A 77 -33.93 -11.47 5.40
C LEU A 77 -34.84 -12.55 4.80
N TYR A 78 -34.28 -13.41 3.92
CA TYR A 78 -35.00 -14.57 3.39
C TYR A 78 -35.44 -15.53 4.49
N GLY A 79 -34.55 -15.88 5.43
CA GLY A 79 -34.86 -16.76 6.55
C GLY A 79 -35.96 -16.21 7.45
N LEU A 80 -35.89 -14.92 7.78
CA LEU A 80 -36.88 -14.21 8.58
C LEU A 80 -38.23 -14.13 7.87
N ALA A 81 -38.27 -13.76 6.59
CA ALA A 81 -39.49 -13.69 5.81
C ALA A 81 -40.22 -15.05 5.73
N ASN A 82 -39.46 -16.13 5.79
CA ASN A 82 -39.96 -17.50 5.74
C ASN A 82 -40.14 -18.14 7.13
N SER A 83 -39.91 -17.41 8.23
CA SER A 83 -40.08 -17.92 9.58
C SER A 83 -41.54 -18.20 9.93
N HIS A 84 -41.73 -19.14 10.85
CA HIS A 84 -43.07 -19.61 11.23
C HIS A 84 -44.02 -18.45 11.67
N TYR A 85 -43.54 -17.58 12.57
CA TYR A 85 -44.39 -16.47 13.08
C TYR A 85 -44.69 -15.43 12.02
N VAL A 86 -43.75 -15.07 11.20
CA VAL A 86 -43.96 -14.13 10.08
C VAL A 86 -44.95 -14.73 9.08
N GLN A 87 -44.85 -16.01 8.74
CA GLN A 87 -45.75 -16.70 7.83
C GLN A 87 -47.19 -16.88 8.39
N GLN A 88 -47.37 -16.86 9.71
CA GLN A 88 -48.68 -16.84 10.35
C GLN A 88 -49.31 -15.44 10.45
N GLY A 89 -48.60 -14.40 9.99
CA GLY A 89 -49.07 -13.03 10.06
C GLY A 89 -48.85 -12.33 11.41
N GLU A 90 -48.12 -12.95 12.32
CA GLU A 90 -47.76 -12.37 13.64
C GLU A 90 -46.64 -11.32 13.52
N LEU A 91 -46.81 -10.30 12.64
CA LEU A 91 -45.72 -9.37 12.32
C LEU A 91 -45.32 -8.47 13.49
N GLY A 92 -46.27 -8.06 14.34
CA GLY A 92 -46.07 -7.18 15.50
C GLY A 92 -45.96 -7.94 16.85
N GLY A 93 -45.97 -9.27 16.87
CA GLY A 93 -46.00 -10.07 18.09
C GLY A 93 -44.63 -10.19 18.79
N ASP A 94 -44.63 -10.44 20.09
CA ASP A 94 -43.41 -10.58 20.94
C ASP A 94 -42.45 -11.63 20.40
N LYS A 95 -42.95 -12.75 19.85
CA LYS A 95 -42.15 -13.82 19.29
C LYS A 95 -41.39 -13.37 18.05
N THR A 96 -42.06 -12.58 17.18
CA THR A 96 -41.43 -11.99 16.00
C THR A 96 -40.42 -10.93 16.42
N THR A 97 -40.73 -10.09 17.41
CA THR A 97 -39.75 -9.12 17.97
C THR A 97 -38.48 -9.82 18.45
N LYS A 98 -38.62 -10.90 19.23
CA LYS A 98 -37.47 -11.69 19.68
C LYS A 98 -36.67 -12.28 18.52
N LEU A 99 -37.34 -12.82 17.49
CA LEU A 99 -36.69 -13.35 16.30
C LEU A 99 -35.89 -12.27 15.56
N LEU A 100 -36.43 -11.06 15.42
CA LEU A 100 -35.75 -9.91 14.84
C LEU A 100 -34.55 -9.48 15.69
N ASP A 101 -34.70 -9.45 17.01
CA ASP A 101 -33.63 -9.08 17.95
C ASP A 101 -32.46 -10.07 17.89
N ASP A 102 -32.76 -11.37 17.90
CA ASP A 102 -31.75 -12.43 17.76
C ASP A 102 -30.99 -12.29 16.43
N ALA A 103 -31.70 -12.04 15.32
CA ALA A 103 -31.09 -11.84 14.02
C ALA A 103 -30.28 -10.54 13.92
N TYR A 104 -30.78 -9.45 14.49
CA TYR A 104 -30.09 -8.18 14.57
C TYR A 104 -28.76 -8.31 15.35
N ASN A 105 -28.78 -8.98 16.50
CA ASN A 105 -27.59 -9.15 17.34
C ASN A 105 -26.46 -9.93 16.65
N VAL A 106 -26.78 -10.81 15.71
CA VAL A 106 -25.79 -11.52 14.88
C VAL A 106 -25.17 -10.59 13.81
N HIS A 107 -25.95 -9.64 13.27
CA HIS A 107 -25.56 -8.82 12.12
C HIS A 107 -25.34 -7.33 12.45
N ASN A 108 -25.26 -6.96 13.73
CA ASN A 108 -25.20 -5.57 14.20
C ASN A 108 -23.96 -4.78 13.78
N LEU A 109 -22.93 -5.44 13.21
CA LEU A 109 -21.78 -4.78 12.59
C LEU A 109 -22.06 -4.33 11.15
N THR A 110 -23.01 -4.99 10.47
CA THR A 110 -23.36 -4.73 9.07
C THR A 110 -24.59 -3.83 8.96
N ILE A 111 -25.57 -4.06 9.80
CA ILE A 111 -26.85 -3.35 9.83
C ILE A 111 -27.03 -2.57 11.12
N ASP A 112 -27.70 -1.43 11.07
CA ASP A 112 -28.01 -0.66 12.30
C ASP A 112 -29.49 -0.75 12.72
N ARG A 113 -30.34 -1.28 11.83
CA ARG A 113 -31.78 -1.46 12.07
C ARG A 113 -32.34 -2.63 11.29
N LEU A 114 -33.33 -3.28 11.87
CA LEU A 114 -34.15 -4.31 11.23
C LEU A 114 -35.61 -4.07 11.62
N PHE A 115 -36.52 -3.95 10.63
CA PHE A 115 -37.91 -3.64 10.91
C PHE A 115 -38.85 -4.29 9.91
N LEU A 116 -40.14 -4.36 10.29
CA LEU A 116 -41.20 -4.96 9.54
C LEU A 116 -42.28 -3.92 9.20
N LEU A 117 -42.63 -3.86 7.92
CA LEU A 117 -43.81 -3.15 7.44
C LEU A 117 -44.88 -4.19 7.10
N ASP A 118 -46.14 -3.87 7.42
CA ASP A 118 -47.29 -4.68 7.04
C ASP A 118 -47.67 -4.50 5.54
N LYS A 119 -48.74 -5.14 5.11
CA LYS A 119 -49.25 -5.05 3.73
C LYS A 119 -49.63 -3.63 3.29
N ASP A 120 -49.92 -2.75 4.24
CA ASP A 120 -50.26 -1.35 4.01
C ASP A 120 -49.04 -0.42 4.15
N ASN A 121 -47.85 -1.00 4.33
CA ASN A 121 -46.53 -0.34 4.48
C ASN A 121 -46.38 0.46 5.77
N VAL A 122 -47.15 0.10 6.81
CA VAL A 122 -47.06 0.67 8.13
C VAL A 122 -46.08 -0.09 8.98
N LEU A 123 -45.25 0.61 9.74
CA LEU A 123 -44.25 0.01 10.65
C LEU A 123 -44.94 -0.70 11.82
N VAL A 124 -44.80 -2.02 11.89
CA VAL A 124 -45.44 -2.85 12.91
C VAL A 124 -44.44 -3.46 13.91
N ASN A 125 -43.15 -3.51 13.56
CA ASN A 125 -42.12 -4.03 14.44
C ASN A 125 -40.77 -3.45 14.07
N SER A 126 -39.87 -3.21 15.05
CA SER A 126 -38.50 -2.78 14.76
C SER A 126 -37.55 -3.11 15.91
N VAL A 127 -36.30 -3.43 15.55
CA VAL A 127 -35.15 -3.57 16.45
C VAL A 127 -33.97 -2.74 15.93
N SER A 128 -33.25 -2.11 16.87
CA SER A 128 -32.06 -1.30 16.56
C SER A 128 -31.16 -1.19 17.80
N GLY A 129 -29.86 -0.98 17.58
CA GLY A 129 -28.88 -0.81 18.67
C GLY A 129 -28.93 0.54 19.39
N LYS A 130 -29.63 1.53 18.81
CA LYS A 130 -29.83 2.87 19.39
C LYS A 130 -31.31 3.18 19.38
N SER A 131 -31.74 4.15 20.22
CA SER A 131 -33.16 4.58 20.24
C SER A 131 -33.69 4.74 18.82
N SER A 132 -34.78 4.01 18.52
CA SER A 132 -35.42 4.02 17.19
C SER A 132 -35.87 5.45 16.85
N GLU A 133 -35.49 5.92 15.68
CA GLU A 133 -36.02 7.18 15.12
C GLU A 133 -37.40 6.99 14.48
N PHE A 134 -37.79 5.74 14.30
CA PHE A 134 -39.10 5.38 13.71
C PHE A 134 -40.07 4.96 14.81
N PHE A 135 -41.30 5.38 14.65
CA PHE A 135 -42.37 5.08 15.59
C PHE A 135 -43.28 4.01 15.01
N LEU A 136 -43.66 3.03 15.83
CA LEU A 136 -44.67 2.05 15.44
C LEU A 136 -45.94 2.78 14.97
N GLY A 137 -46.47 2.35 13.84
CA GLY A 137 -47.56 3.01 13.17
C GLY A 137 -47.17 4.07 12.13
N GLU A 138 -45.86 4.31 11.93
CA GLU A 138 -45.39 5.24 10.88
C GLU A 138 -45.61 4.63 9.48
N ASP A 139 -46.17 5.42 8.54
CA ASP A 139 -46.41 5.02 7.15
C ASP A 139 -45.18 5.27 6.28
N PHE A 140 -44.72 4.24 5.60
CA PHE A 140 -43.55 4.24 4.69
C PHE A 140 -43.96 4.22 3.21
N SER A 141 -45.27 4.30 2.87
CA SER A 141 -45.75 4.19 1.51
C SER A 141 -45.19 5.24 0.55
N PHE A 142 -44.68 6.36 1.07
CA PHE A 142 -44.09 7.43 0.25
C PHE A 142 -42.68 7.09 -0.25
N ARG A 143 -41.97 6.16 0.39
CA ARG A 143 -40.62 5.77 0.04
C ARG A 143 -40.58 4.99 -1.29
N ASP A 144 -39.68 5.36 -2.19
CA ASP A 144 -39.62 4.75 -3.52
C ASP A 144 -39.20 3.27 -3.48
N TRP A 145 -38.33 2.89 -2.57
CA TRP A 145 -37.94 1.49 -2.39
C TRP A 145 -39.10 0.62 -1.87
N VAL A 146 -40.04 1.19 -1.06
CA VAL A 146 -41.28 0.51 -0.64
C VAL A 146 -42.17 0.25 -1.83
N LYS A 147 -42.42 1.29 -2.64
CA LYS A 147 -43.24 1.16 -3.87
C LYS A 147 -42.65 0.11 -4.82
N GLN A 148 -41.36 0.15 -5.04
CA GLN A 148 -40.63 -0.80 -5.90
C GLN A 148 -40.75 -2.23 -5.38
N THR A 149 -40.47 -2.48 -4.10
CA THR A 149 -40.56 -3.81 -3.50
C THR A 149 -41.98 -4.38 -3.60
N LYS A 150 -43.00 -3.56 -3.28
CA LYS A 150 -44.39 -3.99 -3.36
C LYS A 150 -44.86 -4.27 -4.79
N SER A 151 -44.32 -3.54 -5.78
CA SER A 151 -44.72 -3.74 -7.18
C SER A 151 -43.96 -4.88 -7.86
N SER A 152 -42.69 -5.03 -7.56
CA SER A 152 -41.82 -6.07 -8.16
C SER A 152 -41.91 -7.42 -7.47
N LEU A 153 -42.29 -7.45 -6.19
CA LEU A 153 -42.26 -8.61 -5.30
C LEU A 153 -40.88 -9.26 -5.25
N THR A 154 -39.84 -8.44 -5.41
CA THR A 154 -38.41 -8.84 -5.33
C THR A 154 -37.68 -7.93 -4.34
N PRO A 155 -36.55 -8.39 -3.79
CA PRO A 155 -35.74 -7.53 -2.96
C PRO A 155 -35.27 -6.28 -3.69
N VAL A 156 -35.30 -5.13 -3.02
CA VAL A 156 -34.88 -3.84 -3.56
C VAL A 156 -33.82 -3.22 -2.66
N PHE A 157 -32.76 -2.74 -3.28
CA PHE A 157 -31.74 -1.90 -2.65
C PHE A 157 -32.08 -0.44 -2.94
N SER A 158 -32.22 0.38 -1.90
CA SER A 158 -32.51 1.80 -2.08
C SER A 158 -31.31 2.54 -2.68
N HIS A 159 -31.57 3.70 -3.23
CA HIS A 159 -30.50 4.70 -3.34
C HIS A 159 -30.28 5.28 -1.95
N GLY A 160 -29.02 5.37 -1.53
CA GLY A 160 -28.69 5.92 -0.21
C GLY A 160 -29.36 7.29 0.02
N ASP A 161 -29.78 7.53 1.24
CA ASP A 161 -30.42 8.78 1.64
C ASP A 161 -29.93 9.22 3.02
N PHE A 162 -29.96 10.54 3.27
CA PHE A 162 -29.69 11.10 4.58
C PHE A 162 -30.96 11.02 5.44
N GLU A 163 -30.89 10.25 6.48
CA GLU A 163 -31.92 10.18 7.49
C GLU A 163 -31.82 11.36 8.49
N ARG A 164 -32.80 11.48 9.41
CA ARG A 164 -32.91 12.56 10.41
C ARG A 164 -31.63 12.85 11.20
N GLN A 165 -30.75 11.85 11.41
CA GLN A 165 -29.45 11.99 12.10
C GLN A 165 -28.30 12.38 11.19
N GLN A 166 -28.53 12.77 9.94
CA GLN A 166 -27.52 13.09 8.93
C GLN A 166 -26.55 11.91 8.63
N ILE A 167 -26.94 10.69 8.97
CA ILE A 167 -26.19 9.49 8.60
C ILE A 167 -26.72 9.01 7.25
N PHE A 168 -25.82 8.86 6.29
CA PHE A 168 -26.15 8.32 4.98
C PHE A 168 -26.36 6.81 5.09
N ARG A 169 -27.53 6.32 4.65
CA ARG A 169 -27.92 4.92 4.76
C ARG A 169 -28.45 4.39 3.44
N GLU A 170 -28.20 3.12 3.21
CA GLU A 170 -28.93 2.32 2.24
C GLU A 170 -29.92 1.40 2.94
N PHE A 171 -31.08 1.18 2.31
CA PHE A 171 -32.10 0.26 2.79
C PHE A 171 -32.19 -0.94 1.87
N ILE A 172 -32.28 -2.12 2.47
CA ILE A 172 -32.58 -3.37 1.78
C ILE A 172 -33.98 -3.77 2.22
N SER A 173 -34.93 -3.81 1.27
CA SER A 173 -36.28 -4.25 1.51
C SER A 173 -36.54 -5.60 0.85
N TYR A 174 -37.08 -6.54 1.62
CA TYR A 174 -37.35 -7.90 1.21
C TYR A 174 -38.88 -8.20 1.34
N PRO A 175 -39.59 -8.57 0.27
CA PRO A 175 -41.03 -8.82 0.31
C PRO A 175 -41.35 -10.09 1.11
N ILE A 176 -42.38 -10.04 1.93
CA ILE A 176 -42.93 -11.20 2.64
C ILE A 176 -44.12 -11.70 1.84
N MET A 177 -43.97 -12.90 1.29
CA MET A 177 -45.01 -13.60 0.56
C MET A 177 -45.56 -14.75 1.39
N ASN A 178 -46.85 -14.85 1.55
CA ASN A 178 -47.47 -16.02 2.17
C ASN A 178 -47.18 -17.27 1.31
N ARG A 179 -46.61 -18.32 1.90
CA ARG A 179 -46.22 -19.54 1.20
C ARG A 179 -47.36 -20.30 0.57
N ASP A 180 -48.53 -20.27 1.20
CA ASP A 180 -49.67 -21.09 0.79
C ASP A 180 -50.51 -20.36 -0.27
N SER A 181 -50.73 -19.04 -0.07
CA SER A 181 -51.60 -18.26 -0.97
C SER A 181 -50.82 -17.45 -2.00
N GLY A 182 -49.54 -17.25 -1.86
CA GLY A 182 -48.73 -16.35 -2.70
C GLY A 182 -49.04 -14.87 -2.53
N GLN A 183 -49.85 -14.50 -1.52
CA GLN A 183 -50.24 -13.10 -1.30
C GLN A 183 -49.11 -12.31 -0.60
N TYR A 184 -48.98 -11.05 -0.97
CA TYR A 184 -48.12 -10.11 -0.29
C TYR A 184 -48.63 -9.79 1.11
N MET A 185 -47.77 -9.98 2.12
CA MET A 185 -48.11 -9.77 3.54
C MET A 185 -47.46 -8.53 4.12
N GLY A 186 -46.43 -8.00 3.48
CA GLY A 186 -45.62 -6.91 3.98
C GLY A 186 -44.18 -7.04 3.53
N MET A 187 -43.26 -6.37 4.20
CA MET A 187 -41.82 -6.50 3.89
C MET A 187 -40.97 -6.40 5.13
N LEU A 188 -39.85 -7.11 5.11
CA LEU A 188 -38.71 -6.91 5.98
C LEU A 188 -37.81 -5.84 5.40
N VAL A 189 -37.32 -4.96 6.24
CA VAL A 189 -36.39 -3.91 5.85
C VAL A 189 -35.22 -3.85 6.81
N THR A 190 -34.05 -3.70 6.28
CA THR A 190 -32.86 -3.38 7.05
C THR A 190 -32.18 -2.14 6.54
N SER A 191 -31.46 -1.43 7.39
CA SER A 191 -30.64 -0.29 6.99
C SER A 191 -29.17 -0.54 7.26
N ILE A 192 -28.35 -0.06 6.32
CA ILE A 192 -26.88 -0.15 6.37
C ILE A 192 -26.35 1.28 6.48
N PRO A 193 -25.72 1.67 7.61
CA PRO A 193 -25.04 2.95 7.72
C PRO A 193 -23.76 2.89 6.88
N THR A 194 -23.71 3.57 5.72
CA THR A 194 -22.73 3.32 4.68
C THR A 194 -21.29 3.61 5.15
N VAL A 195 -21.02 4.76 5.76
CA VAL A 195 -19.67 5.11 6.20
C VAL A 195 -19.15 4.15 7.29
N PRO A 196 -19.86 3.87 8.38
CA PRO A 196 -19.47 2.86 9.37
C PRO A 196 -19.27 1.47 8.78
N PHE A 197 -20.18 1.02 7.89
CA PHE A 197 -20.08 -0.28 7.25
C PHE A 197 -18.83 -0.41 6.39
N PHE A 198 -18.59 0.54 5.47
CA PHE A 198 -17.43 0.47 4.60
C PHE A 198 -16.11 0.73 5.31
N ALA A 199 -16.12 1.40 6.48
CA ALA A 199 -14.93 1.58 7.31
C ALA A 199 -14.31 0.27 7.83
N HIS A 200 -15.08 -0.83 7.89
CA HIS A 200 -14.56 -2.15 8.23
C HIS A 200 -13.61 -2.73 7.17
N TYR A 201 -13.74 -2.29 5.91
CA TYR A 201 -12.97 -2.81 4.77
C TYR A 201 -11.79 -1.93 4.38
N GLY A 202 -11.76 -0.69 4.85
CA GLY A 202 -10.68 0.22 4.52
C GLY A 202 -10.83 1.60 5.12
N ASN A 203 -9.79 2.41 5.01
CA ASN A 203 -9.81 3.77 5.50
C ASN A 203 -10.78 4.62 4.68
N VAL A 204 -11.74 5.24 5.35
CA VAL A 204 -12.75 6.14 4.77
C VAL A 204 -12.65 7.57 5.34
N GLN A 205 -11.55 7.93 6.03
CA GLN A 205 -11.42 9.19 6.77
C GLN A 205 -10.09 9.93 6.60
N ASP A 206 -9.08 9.34 5.93
CA ASP A 206 -7.76 9.95 5.77
C ASP A 206 -7.28 9.93 4.32
N VAL A 207 -7.22 11.10 3.71
CA VAL A 207 -6.77 11.29 2.32
C VAL A 207 -5.25 11.16 2.12
N ASN A 208 -4.46 11.27 3.19
CA ASN A 208 -3.00 11.22 3.11
C ASN A 208 -2.43 9.80 3.08
N SER A 209 -3.28 8.81 3.33
CA SER A 209 -2.97 7.40 3.24
C SER A 209 -3.82 6.70 2.17
N LYS A 210 -3.63 5.38 2.01
CA LYS A 210 -4.49 4.54 1.19
C LYS A 210 -5.94 4.63 1.72
N PHE A 211 -6.90 5.02 0.88
CA PHE A 211 -8.30 5.17 1.26
C PHE A 211 -9.27 4.49 0.29
N LEU A 212 -10.48 4.26 0.79
CA LEU A 212 -11.58 3.62 0.11
C LEU A 212 -12.57 4.65 -0.42
N VAL A 213 -13.08 4.43 -1.64
CA VAL A 213 -14.25 5.10 -2.19
C VAL A 213 -15.22 4.05 -2.68
N VAL A 214 -16.49 4.20 -2.34
CA VAL A 214 -17.55 3.27 -2.72
C VAL A 214 -18.68 4.03 -3.37
N TYR A 215 -19.20 3.49 -4.47
CA TYR A 215 -20.32 4.06 -5.20
C TYR A 215 -21.50 3.07 -5.27
N ASP A 216 -22.71 3.61 -5.38
CA ASP A 216 -23.86 2.87 -5.85
C ASP A 216 -23.84 2.74 -7.39
N LYS A 217 -24.85 2.06 -7.96
CA LYS A 217 -24.99 1.88 -9.42
C LYS A 217 -25.18 3.17 -10.22
N ASN A 218 -25.58 4.28 -9.57
CA ASN A 218 -25.78 5.58 -10.22
C ASN A 218 -24.53 6.46 -10.11
N GLY A 219 -23.50 6.03 -9.38
CA GLY A 219 -22.30 6.81 -9.11
C GLY A 219 -22.42 7.73 -7.90
N THR A 220 -23.42 7.54 -7.04
CA THR A 220 -23.49 8.22 -5.74
C THR A 220 -22.44 7.65 -4.81
N MET A 221 -21.67 8.50 -4.17
CA MET A 221 -20.64 8.07 -3.23
C MET A 221 -21.25 7.68 -1.88
N LEU A 222 -21.12 6.41 -1.54
CA LEU A 222 -21.63 5.82 -0.28
C LEU A 222 -20.60 5.95 0.85
N ALA A 223 -19.32 5.94 0.51
CA ALA A 223 -18.20 6.21 1.39
C ALA A 223 -17.06 6.86 0.59
N ASN A 224 -16.34 7.79 1.19
CA ASN A 224 -15.22 8.47 0.54
C ASN A 224 -14.19 8.94 1.57
N GLY A 225 -13.01 8.29 1.58
CA GLY A 225 -11.93 8.62 2.49
C GLY A 225 -11.22 9.94 2.19
N ALA A 226 -11.43 10.52 1.01
CA ALA A 226 -10.87 11.82 0.69
C ALA A 226 -11.64 12.97 1.34
N SER A 227 -12.96 12.84 1.53
CA SER A 227 -13.81 13.85 2.17
C SER A 227 -15.20 13.29 2.48
N GLU A 228 -15.63 13.40 3.73
CA GLU A 228 -17.00 13.06 4.13
C GLU A 228 -18.08 13.90 3.39
N MET A 229 -17.74 15.13 2.99
CA MET A 229 -18.62 16.01 2.24
C MET A 229 -19.01 15.48 0.84
N LEU A 230 -18.28 14.49 0.35
CA LEU A 230 -18.57 13.83 -0.92
C LEU A 230 -19.56 12.67 -0.78
N VAL A 231 -19.82 12.18 0.43
CA VAL A 231 -20.81 11.14 0.69
C VAL A 231 -22.20 11.66 0.36
N GLY A 232 -22.97 10.88 -0.38
CA GLY A 232 -24.28 11.26 -0.91
C GLY A 232 -24.23 12.12 -2.19
N GLN A 233 -23.05 12.58 -2.63
CA GLN A 233 -22.90 13.30 -3.89
C GLN A 233 -22.67 12.33 -5.05
N ASN A 234 -23.20 12.66 -6.23
CA ASN A 234 -22.83 11.91 -7.42
C ASN A 234 -21.41 12.28 -7.87
N PHE A 235 -20.63 11.28 -8.25
CA PHE A 235 -19.24 11.49 -8.70
C PHE A 235 -19.14 12.46 -9.90
N PHE A 236 -20.14 12.46 -10.78
CA PHE A 236 -20.14 13.30 -11.99
C PHE A 236 -20.74 14.69 -11.78
N ASP A 237 -21.23 15.01 -10.60
CA ASP A 237 -21.75 16.34 -10.28
C ASP A 237 -20.64 17.39 -10.18
N ALA A 238 -21.00 18.65 -10.40
CA ALA A 238 -20.07 19.76 -10.46
C ALA A 238 -19.18 19.88 -9.20
N TYR A 239 -19.73 19.59 -8.03
CA TYR A 239 -18.99 19.64 -6.77
C TYR A 239 -17.88 18.57 -6.70
N ALA A 240 -18.23 17.32 -6.98
CA ALA A 240 -17.28 16.21 -6.99
C ALA A 240 -16.24 16.38 -8.12
N GLN A 241 -16.66 16.84 -9.30
CA GLN A 241 -15.79 17.09 -10.43
C GLN A 241 -14.78 18.21 -10.13
N LYS A 242 -15.18 19.26 -9.41
CA LYS A 242 -14.27 20.30 -8.94
C LYS A 242 -13.24 19.74 -7.96
N PHE A 243 -13.65 18.83 -7.08
CA PHE A 243 -12.76 18.20 -6.09
C PHE A 243 -11.62 17.40 -6.76
N ILE A 244 -11.92 16.70 -7.86
CA ILE A 244 -10.95 15.92 -8.63
C ILE A 244 -10.33 16.70 -9.80
N ASN A 245 -10.48 18.02 -9.86
CA ASN A 245 -9.97 18.88 -10.92
C ASN A 245 -10.41 18.43 -12.34
N HIS A 246 -11.64 17.97 -12.50
CA HIS A 246 -12.20 17.46 -13.76
C HIS A 246 -11.32 16.39 -14.44
N ASN A 247 -10.65 15.53 -13.67
CA ASN A 247 -9.67 14.57 -14.16
C ASN A 247 -10.30 13.57 -15.14
N LYS A 248 -9.89 13.62 -16.40
CA LYS A 248 -10.43 12.77 -17.47
C LYS A 248 -10.13 11.28 -17.28
N VAL A 249 -8.98 10.97 -16.68
CA VAL A 249 -8.56 9.57 -16.44
C VAL A 249 -9.44 8.95 -15.37
N LEU A 250 -9.64 9.65 -14.24
CA LEU A 250 -10.56 9.21 -13.19
C LEU A 250 -12.00 9.11 -13.69
N ASN A 251 -12.46 10.08 -14.48
CA ASN A 251 -13.81 10.04 -15.06
C ASN A 251 -14.02 8.82 -15.96
N LYS A 252 -13.03 8.48 -16.80
CA LYS A 252 -13.08 7.28 -17.64
C LYS A 252 -13.07 6.01 -16.77
N LEU A 253 -12.15 5.97 -15.78
CA LEU A 253 -12.01 4.83 -14.89
C LEU A 253 -13.32 4.56 -14.13
N THR A 254 -13.95 5.60 -13.54
CA THR A 254 -15.21 5.46 -12.80
C THR A 254 -16.38 5.06 -13.70
N ARG A 255 -16.47 5.58 -14.95
CA ARG A 255 -17.50 5.10 -15.89
C ARG A 255 -17.36 3.62 -16.22
N ASN A 256 -16.14 3.16 -16.44
CA ASN A 256 -15.84 1.75 -16.68
C ASN A 256 -16.25 0.89 -15.47
N LEU A 257 -15.95 1.38 -14.25
CA LEU A 257 -16.36 0.70 -13.02
C LEU A 257 -17.89 0.54 -12.95
N LEU A 258 -18.63 1.64 -13.15
CA LEU A 258 -20.10 1.61 -13.13
C LEU A 258 -20.70 0.74 -14.26
N ALA A 259 -19.94 0.49 -15.33
CA ALA A 259 -20.27 -0.50 -16.35
C ALA A 259 -19.92 -1.95 -15.94
N GLY A 260 -19.37 -2.17 -14.72
CA GLY A 260 -19.00 -3.48 -14.21
C GLY A 260 -17.56 -3.90 -14.54
N GLU A 261 -16.72 -2.98 -15.05
CA GLU A 261 -15.33 -3.28 -15.42
C GLU A 261 -14.38 -3.03 -14.25
N SER A 262 -13.49 -3.97 -14.00
CA SER A 262 -12.33 -3.75 -13.12
C SER A 262 -11.24 -2.97 -13.87
N GLY A 263 -10.34 -2.31 -13.13
CA GLY A 263 -9.26 -1.58 -13.77
C GLY A 263 -8.32 -0.88 -12.79
N LEU A 264 -7.34 -0.21 -13.36
CA LEU A 264 -6.41 0.65 -12.63
C LEU A 264 -6.05 1.89 -13.45
N ALA A 265 -5.69 2.96 -12.76
CA ALA A 265 -5.10 4.15 -13.36
C ALA A 265 -4.13 4.83 -12.39
N VAL A 266 -3.15 5.49 -12.96
CA VAL A 266 -2.30 6.45 -12.25
C VAL A 266 -2.63 7.83 -12.82
N SER A 267 -2.95 8.79 -11.95
CA SER A 267 -3.36 10.13 -12.38
C SER A 267 -3.08 11.18 -11.31
N ASP A 268 -2.86 12.41 -11.72
CA ASP A 268 -2.79 13.57 -10.81
C ASP A 268 -4.14 14.27 -10.80
N TYR A 269 -4.74 14.41 -9.62
CA TYR A 269 -6.03 15.09 -9.44
C TYR A 269 -5.89 16.52 -8.88
N GLY A 270 -4.69 17.11 -8.99
CA GLY A 270 -4.38 18.46 -8.54
C GLY A 270 -3.90 18.56 -7.08
N ARG A 271 -3.76 17.42 -6.39
CA ARG A 271 -3.21 17.30 -5.03
C ARG A 271 -2.07 16.27 -4.95
N GLY A 272 -1.51 15.92 -6.10
CA GLY A 272 -0.49 14.89 -6.27
C GLY A 272 -0.99 13.68 -7.05
N GLU A 273 -0.03 12.87 -7.47
CA GLU A 273 -0.29 11.66 -8.23
C GLU A 273 -0.84 10.54 -7.33
N ILE A 274 -1.87 9.86 -7.80
CA ILE A 274 -2.54 8.75 -7.12
C ILE A 274 -2.57 7.49 -8.00
N LEU A 275 -2.46 6.34 -7.36
CA LEU A 275 -2.77 5.03 -7.91
C LEU A 275 -4.19 4.66 -7.50
N THR A 276 -5.09 4.53 -8.46
CA THR A 276 -6.48 4.09 -8.24
C THR A 276 -6.69 2.72 -8.85
N THR A 277 -7.21 1.79 -8.08
CA THR A 277 -7.68 0.47 -8.54
C THR A 277 -9.16 0.31 -8.25
N GLN A 278 -9.85 -0.47 -9.07
CA GLN A 278 -11.30 -0.60 -8.96
C GLN A 278 -11.79 -2.02 -9.22
N TYR A 279 -12.88 -2.38 -8.53
CA TYR A 279 -13.56 -3.66 -8.72
C TYR A 279 -15.04 -3.55 -8.32
N PRO A 280 -16.00 -4.13 -9.10
CA PRO A 280 -17.42 -4.18 -8.72
C PRO A 280 -17.63 -5.28 -7.66
N ALA A 281 -18.43 -4.98 -6.64
CA ALA A 281 -18.89 -5.95 -5.65
C ALA A 281 -20.24 -6.52 -6.10
N TYR A 282 -20.32 -7.84 -6.23
CA TYR A 282 -21.51 -8.54 -6.69
C TYR A 282 -22.30 -9.05 -5.50
N VAL A 283 -23.60 -8.85 -5.56
CA VAL A 283 -24.60 -9.39 -4.64
C VAL A 283 -25.65 -10.14 -5.47
N ILE A 284 -25.89 -11.41 -5.14
CA ILE A 284 -26.80 -12.29 -5.92
C ILE A 284 -26.50 -12.19 -7.44
N ASN A 285 -25.24 -12.31 -7.81
CA ASN A 285 -24.74 -12.27 -9.20
C ASN A 285 -24.94 -10.93 -9.95
N SER A 286 -25.33 -9.84 -9.28
CA SER A 286 -25.44 -8.51 -9.88
C SER A 286 -24.49 -7.53 -9.21
N PRO A 287 -23.80 -6.65 -9.96
CA PRO A 287 -22.97 -5.62 -9.36
C PRO A 287 -23.85 -4.62 -8.60
N LEU A 288 -23.61 -4.47 -7.31
CA LEU A 288 -24.38 -3.57 -6.44
C LEU A 288 -23.54 -2.39 -5.98
N PHE A 289 -22.34 -2.66 -5.48
CA PHE A 289 -21.40 -1.65 -5.04
C PHE A 289 -20.18 -1.62 -5.95
N PHE A 290 -19.62 -0.44 -6.09
CA PHE A 290 -18.50 -0.19 -6.97
C PHE A 290 -17.34 0.38 -6.16
N ILE A 291 -16.30 -0.43 -5.99
CA ILE A 291 -15.23 -0.19 -5.05
C ILE A 291 -14.03 0.42 -5.76
N GLN A 292 -13.48 1.51 -5.22
CA GLN A 292 -12.19 2.05 -5.60
C GLN A 292 -11.27 2.12 -4.38
N ILE A 293 -10.01 1.72 -4.56
CA ILE A 293 -8.94 1.99 -3.60
C ILE A 293 -8.00 3.00 -4.24
N VAL A 294 -7.79 4.08 -3.53
CA VAL A 294 -6.92 5.19 -3.93
C VAL A 294 -5.72 5.26 -3.01
N THR A 295 -4.51 5.26 -3.57
CA THR A 295 -3.26 5.38 -2.81
C THR A 295 -2.44 6.52 -3.37
N PRO A 296 -2.07 7.54 -2.57
CA PRO A 296 -1.11 8.54 -2.98
C PRO A 296 0.23 7.89 -3.37
N THR A 297 0.75 8.17 -4.57
CA THR A 297 2.02 7.57 -5.01
C THR A 297 3.18 8.02 -4.14
N SER A 298 3.10 9.19 -3.52
CA SER A 298 4.05 9.66 -2.52
C SER A 298 4.21 8.70 -1.33
N GLU A 299 3.13 8.04 -0.89
CA GLU A 299 3.19 7.02 0.16
C GLU A 299 4.00 5.81 -0.31
N VAL A 300 3.77 5.35 -1.54
CA VAL A 300 4.51 4.24 -2.15
C VAL A 300 5.99 4.59 -2.29
N TYR A 301 6.30 5.76 -2.86
CA TYR A 301 7.68 6.19 -3.04
C TYR A 301 8.41 6.46 -1.73
N SER A 302 7.72 6.95 -0.70
CA SER A 302 8.31 7.14 0.63
C SER A 302 8.77 5.80 1.24
N LYS A 303 7.96 4.77 1.17
CA LYS A 303 8.32 3.41 1.63
C LYS A 303 9.51 2.85 0.85
N ILE A 304 9.51 3.03 -0.48
CA ILE A 304 10.63 2.62 -1.34
C ILE A 304 11.90 3.38 -0.99
N ASN A 305 11.83 4.72 -0.87
CA ASN A 305 12.98 5.55 -0.55
C ASN A 305 13.56 5.23 0.83
N ASN A 306 12.74 4.93 1.83
CA ASN A 306 13.19 4.50 3.15
C ASN A 306 13.95 3.17 3.07
N ALA A 307 13.43 2.18 2.34
CA ALA A 307 14.12 0.90 2.13
C ALA A 307 15.46 1.10 1.38
N LEU A 308 15.47 1.92 0.33
CA LEU A 308 16.69 2.27 -0.42
C LEU A 308 17.71 3.04 0.42
N SER A 309 17.28 3.95 1.31
CA SER A 309 18.18 4.70 2.18
C SER A 309 18.90 3.79 3.17
N THR A 310 18.20 2.81 3.73
CA THR A 310 18.80 1.78 4.60
C THR A 310 19.84 0.98 3.84
N GLN A 311 19.51 0.49 2.66
CA GLN A 311 20.44 -0.26 1.81
C GLN A 311 21.67 0.59 1.41
N ARG A 312 21.48 1.88 1.06
CA ARG A 312 22.56 2.80 0.76
C ARG A 312 23.50 2.97 1.94
N THR A 313 22.98 3.11 3.15
CA THR A 313 23.78 3.25 4.37
C THR A 313 24.63 2.00 4.61
N GLU A 314 24.08 0.80 4.43
CA GLU A 314 24.82 -0.47 4.54
C GLU A 314 25.96 -0.57 3.52
N ILE A 315 25.71 -0.21 2.26
CA ILE A 315 26.74 -0.24 1.20
C ILE A 315 27.84 0.80 1.47
N VAL A 316 27.49 2.00 1.90
CA VAL A 316 28.49 3.01 2.31
C VAL A 316 29.33 2.50 3.45
N PHE A 317 28.73 1.90 4.46
CA PHE A 317 29.48 1.30 5.58
C PHE A 317 30.42 0.19 5.13
N LEU A 318 29.99 -0.70 4.25
CA LEU A 318 30.82 -1.76 3.66
C LEU A 318 31.98 -1.18 2.84
N SER A 319 31.70 -0.15 2.02
CA SER A 319 32.73 0.52 1.20
C SER A 319 33.78 1.22 2.05
N VAL A 320 33.38 1.91 3.11
CA VAL A 320 34.29 2.54 4.07
C VAL A 320 35.12 1.49 4.81
N SER A 321 34.50 0.40 5.26
CA SER A 321 35.16 -0.70 5.94
C SER A 321 36.22 -1.37 5.04
N ALA A 322 35.87 -1.64 3.77
CA ALA A 322 36.78 -2.17 2.79
C ALA A 322 37.95 -1.20 2.52
N GLY A 323 37.68 0.09 2.45
CA GLY A 323 38.73 1.14 2.32
C GLY A 323 39.72 1.15 3.50
N VAL A 324 39.21 1.07 4.72
CA VAL A 324 40.07 1.01 5.93
C VAL A 324 40.94 -0.25 5.90
N VAL A 325 40.41 -1.41 5.56
CA VAL A 325 41.19 -2.66 5.43
C VAL A 325 42.23 -2.52 4.34
N ALA A 326 41.91 -1.96 3.19
CA ALA A 326 42.88 -1.76 2.10
C ALA A 326 44.05 -0.82 2.52
N ILE A 327 43.73 0.26 3.24
CA ILE A 327 44.74 1.18 3.79
C ILE A 327 45.62 0.46 4.81
N ALA A 328 45.07 -0.35 5.72
CA ALA A 328 45.81 -1.12 6.69
C ALA A 328 46.77 -2.11 6.01
N VAL A 329 46.33 -2.83 4.99
CA VAL A 329 47.17 -3.73 4.19
C VAL A 329 48.30 -2.96 3.50
N LEU A 330 47.98 -1.81 2.91
CA LEU A 330 48.97 -0.93 2.27
C LEU A 330 50.07 -0.50 3.27
N VAL A 331 49.71 -0.06 4.47
CA VAL A 331 50.64 0.34 5.54
C VAL A 331 51.54 -0.83 5.95
N ILE A 332 50.98 -2.04 6.09
CA ILE A 332 51.73 -3.25 6.42
C ILE A 332 52.75 -3.58 5.32
N LEU A 333 52.33 -3.52 4.05
CA LEU A 333 53.21 -3.78 2.90
C LEU A 333 54.35 -2.76 2.82
N LEU A 334 54.03 -1.47 2.99
CA LEU A 334 55.01 -0.39 3.00
C LEU A 334 56.01 -0.54 4.18
N SER A 335 55.54 -0.93 5.35
CA SER A 335 56.38 -1.17 6.53
C SER A 335 57.33 -2.35 6.29
N LYS A 336 56.82 -3.48 5.77
CA LYS A 336 57.65 -4.63 5.41
C LYS A 336 58.70 -4.26 4.36
N TRP A 337 58.33 -3.51 3.34
CA TRP A 337 59.25 -3.08 2.30
C TRP A 337 60.32 -2.13 2.84
N ASN A 338 59.97 -1.22 3.73
CA ASN A 338 60.92 -0.34 4.40
C ASN A 338 61.98 -1.13 5.23
N ILE A 339 61.56 -2.21 5.90
CA ILE A 339 62.45 -3.10 6.64
C ILE A 339 63.41 -3.83 5.69
N ILE A 340 62.90 -4.35 4.59
CA ILE A 340 63.71 -5.04 3.56
C ILE A 340 64.73 -4.07 2.96
N LEU A 341 64.32 -2.87 2.60
CA LEU A 341 65.20 -1.83 2.03
C LEU A 341 66.29 -1.41 3.01
N ARG A 342 65.95 -1.24 4.29
CA ARG A 342 66.94 -0.92 5.33
C ARG A 342 67.99 -2.04 5.48
N ARG A 343 67.55 -3.30 5.40
CA ARG A 343 68.49 -4.45 5.46
C ARG A 343 69.38 -4.47 4.23
N GLU A 344 68.91 -4.26 3.07
CA GLU A 344 69.67 -4.24 1.82
C GLU A 344 70.65 -3.06 1.79
N VAL A 345 70.19 -1.86 2.20
CA VAL A 345 71.11 -0.70 2.34
C VAL A 345 72.22 -0.96 3.35
N LYS A 346 71.89 -1.53 4.51
CA LYS A 346 72.87 -1.88 5.51
C LYS A 346 73.94 -2.90 4.97
N LYS A 347 73.46 -3.94 4.27
CA LYS A 347 74.30 -4.93 3.64
C LYS A 347 75.27 -4.31 2.60
N ARG A 348 74.72 -3.46 1.71
CA ARG A 348 75.50 -2.75 0.67
C ARG A 348 76.45 -1.75 1.27
N THR A 349 76.13 -1.10 2.38
CA THR A 349 77.04 -0.19 3.07
C THR A 349 78.18 -0.95 3.67
N GLN A 350 77.96 -2.14 4.25
CA GLN A 350 78.94 -2.99 4.83
C GLN A 350 79.93 -3.57 3.78
N GLU A 351 79.35 -4.05 2.65
CA GLU A 351 80.14 -4.50 1.48
C GLU A 351 81.05 -3.38 0.95
N LEU A 352 80.64 -2.14 0.99
CA LEU A 352 81.41 -0.97 0.56
C LEU A 352 82.51 -0.62 1.56
N GLU A 353 82.18 -0.69 2.87
CA GLU A 353 83.24 -0.49 3.95
C GLU A 353 84.29 -1.55 3.88
N ASP A 354 83.93 -2.83 3.76
CA ASP A 354 84.88 -3.93 3.62
C ASP A 354 85.74 -3.75 2.38
N SER A 355 85.22 -3.39 1.24
CA SER A 355 85.97 -3.10 0.02
C SER A 355 86.85 -1.88 0.15
N TYR A 356 86.44 -0.87 0.91
CA TYR A 356 87.26 0.32 1.18
C TYR A 356 88.46 -0.01 2.09
N ASP A 357 88.26 -0.85 3.09
CA ASP A 357 89.29 -1.29 4.00
C ASP A 357 90.30 -2.23 3.30
N GLU A 358 89.81 -3.05 2.35
CA GLU A 358 90.68 -3.90 1.52
C GLU A 358 91.53 -3.05 0.58
N MET A 359 90.99 -2.07 -0.05
CA MET A 359 91.70 -1.12 -0.91
C MET A 359 92.70 -0.30 -0.12
N ARG A 360 92.41 0.08 1.14
CA ARG A 360 93.28 0.80 2.05
C ARG A 360 94.45 -0.03 2.48
N ARG A 361 94.23 -1.32 2.74
CA ARG A 361 95.35 -2.27 3.06
C ARG A 361 96.26 -2.43 1.85
N TYR A 362 95.71 -2.62 0.68
CA TYR A 362 96.45 -2.73 -0.57
C TYR A 362 97.31 -1.49 -0.84
N LEU A 363 96.72 -0.29 -0.69
CA LEU A 363 97.48 0.96 -0.83
C LEU A 363 98.66 1.08 0.21
N GLN A 364 98.40 0.62 1.45
CA GLN A 364 99.43 0.63 2.48
C GLN A 364 100.58 -0.36 2.19
N GLU A 365 100.30 -1.52 1.62
CA GLU A 365 101.30 -2.48 1.16
C GLU A 365 102.10 -1.91 -0.02
N VAL A 366 101.45 -1.36 -1.02
CA VAL A 366 102.11 -0.70 -2.17
C VAL A 366 103.00 0.45 -1.67
N LEU A 367 102.56 1.26 -0.72
CA LEU A 367 103.35 2.34 -0.14
C LEU A 367 104.60 1.83 0.67
N LYS A 368 104.49 0.66 1.34
CA LYS A 368 105.56 0.04 2.01
C LYS A 368 106.60 -0.52 1.00
N GLU A 369 106.15 -1.07 -0.11
CA GLU A 369 107.08 -1.55 -1.13
C GLU A 369 107.79 -0.41 -1.85
N VAL A 370 107.11 0.69 -2.13
CA VAL A 370 107.74 1.90 -2.75
C VAL A 370 108.73 2.57 -1.82
N LYS A 371 108.59 2.50 -0.47
CA LYS A 371 109.54 3.01 0.50
C LYS A 371 110.75 2.11 0.73
N LYS A 372 110.76 0.87 0.25
CA LYS A 372 111.86 -0.08 0.35
C LYS A 372 112.75 -0.05 -0.87
N LYS A 373 112.35 0.63 -1.94
CA LYS A 373 113.22 0.94 -3.09
C LYS A 373 113.80 2.36 -2.94
#